data_82e87e5b5eef83f623cfa4306bbb1e52
#
_entry.id   82e87e5b5eef83f623cfa4306bbb1e52
#
_cell.length_a   1.000
_cell.length_b   1.000
_cell.length_c   1.000
_cell.angle_alpha   90.00
_cell.angle_beta   90.00
_cell.angle_gamma   90.00
#
_symmetry.space_group_name_H-M   'P 1'
#
loop_
_entity.id
_entity.type
_entity.pdbx_description
1 polymer ?
#
loop_
_entity_poly.entity_id
_entity_poly.type
_entity_poly.pdbx_seq_one_letter_code
_entity_poly.pdbx_strand_id
1 'polypeptide(L)'
;MTDMSSLRDWRFSIVEQQIAWAIFDRDGESQNALGRRPLEELGAIVEGVEAGARDRSIVGLAILSGKEKGFIVGADVREFEQFTTEAEVREGPRPVLDMLDRIEKMPVPVVCGIHGFCLGGGLELA
;
A
#
# COMPACT_ATOMS: atom_id res chain seq x y z
N MET A 1 -3.90 -16.61 7.95
CA MET A 1 -4.37 -15.23 7.60
C MET A 1 -3.63 -14.23 8.48
N THR A 2 -3.10 -13.18 7.89
CA THR A 2 -2.42 -12.14 8.65
C THR A 2 -3.43 -11.35 9.48
N ASP A 3 -3.08 -11.13 10.75
CA ASP A 3 -3.91 -10.32 11.65
C ASP A 3 -3.77 -8.85 11.28
N MET A 4 -4.84 -8.26 10.75
CA MET A 4 -4.88 -6.85 10.33
C MET A 4 -4.83 -5.88 11.51
N SER A 5 -5.06 -6.34 12.74
CA SER A 5 -4.96 -5.48 13.92
C SER A 5 -3.52 -5.19 14.31
N SER A 6 -2.55 -5.96 13.82
CA SER A 6 -1.13 -5.80 14.13
C SER A 6 -0.37 -4.89 13.17
N LEU A 7 -1.05 -4.33 12.17
CA LEU A 7 -0.41 -3.43 11.20
C LEU A 7 0.06 -2.14 11.89
N ARG A 8 1.24 -1.66 11.52
CA ARG A 8 1.85 -0.46 12.10
C ARG A 8 1.75 0.76 11.18
N ASP A 9 1.90 0.54 9.88
CA ASP A 9 1.95 1.63 8.90
C ASP A 9 0.62 1.83 8.19
N TRP A 10 -0.28 0.86 8.30
CA TRP A 10 -1.58 0.90 7.67
C TRP A 10 -2.68 0.60 8.68
N ARG A 11 -3.84 1.18 8.46
CA ARG A 11 -5.07 0.78 9.13
C ARG A 11 -6.00 0.15 8.10
N PHE A 12 -6.61 -0.97 8.47
CA PHE A 12 -7.52 -1.68 7.58
C PHE A 12 -8.86 -1.89 8.26
N SER A 13 -9.94 -1.58 7.56
CA SER A 13 -11.28 -1.83 8.05
C SER A 13 -12.23 -2.10 6.88
N ILE A 14 -13.33 -2.79 7.18
CA ILE A 14 -14.41 -2.99 6.21
C ILE A 14 -15.58 -2.19 6.74
N VAL A 15 -16.02 -1.20 5.96
CA VAL A 15 -17.11 -0.31 6.32
C VAL A 15 -18.43 -0.80 5.72
N GLU A 16 -19.51 -0.11 6.02
CA GLU A 16 -20.83 -0.41 5.46
C GLU A 16 -20.73 -0.52 3.94
N GLN A 17 -21.61 -1.35 3.36
CA GLN A 17 -21.65 -1.63 1.93
C GLN A 17 -20.43 -2.44 1.43
N GLN A 18 -19.71 -3.10 2.36
CA GLN A 18 -18.64 -4.06 2.02
C GLN A 18 -17.45 -3.42 1.30
N ILE A 19 -17.15 -2.16 1.60
CA ILE A 19 -15.96 -1.48 1.09
C ILE A 19 -14.82 -1.64 2.08
N ALA A 20 -13.70 -2.15 1.61
CA ALA A 20 -12.47 -2.20 2.40
C ALA A 20 -11.76 -0.85 2.34
N TRP A 21 -11.31 -0.36 3.48
CA TRP A 21 -10.57 0.88 3.60
C TRP A 21 -9.16 0.58 4.09
N ALA A 22 -8.18 0.99 3.31
CA ALA A 22 -6.76 0.89 3.65
C ALA A 22 -6.22 2.30 3.80
N ILE A 23 -5.86 2.67 5.02
CA ILE A 23 -5.37 4.01 5.32
C ILE A 23 -3.88 3.91 5.61
N PHE A 24 -3.06 4.52 4.76
CA PHE A 24 -1.62 4.58 4.92
C PHE A 24 -1.24 5.70 5.88
N ASP A 25 -0.67 5.33 7.01
CA ASP A 25 -0.24 6.28 8.03
C ASP A 25 1.04 5.73 8.67
N ARG A 26 2.15 5.98 8.02
CA ARG A 26 3.43 5.36 8.38
C ARG A 26 3.83 5.74 9.81
N ASP A 27 4.07 4.73 10.62
CA ASP A 27 4.39 4.90 12.03
C ASP A 27 5.70 5.68 12.22
N GLY A 28 5.65 6.72 13.03
CA GLY A 28 6.83 7.51 13.37
C GLY A 28 7.32 8.47 12.29
N GLU A 29 6.63 8.57 11.16
CA GLU A 29 7.04 9.42 10.05
C GLU A 29 5.99 10.51 9.78
N SER A 30 6.46 11.67 9.33
CA SER A 30 5.55 12.77 8.97
C SER A 30 4.89 12.60 7.60
N GLN A 31 5.48 11.76 6.76
CA GLN A 31 5.01 11.49 5.40
C GLN A 31 5.02 10.00 5.10
N ASN A 32 4.18 9.58 4.16
CA ASN A 32 4.16 8.21 3.70
C ASN A 32 5.18 7.98 2.60
N ALA A 33 6.08 7.04 2.83
CA ALA A 33 7.02 6.56 1.82
C ALA A 33 6.90 5.04 1.75
N LEU A 34 7.00 4.49 0.54
CA LEU A 34 6.90 3.05 0.31
C LEU A 34 8.24 2.39 0.62
N GLY A 35 8.36 1.86 1.84
CA GLY A 35 9.49 1.06 2.27
C GLY A 35 9.09 -0.39 2.44
N ARG A 36 10.00 -1.18 2.99
CA ARG A 36 9.80 -2.64 3.15
C ARG A 36 8.57 -2.95 3.98
N ARG A 37 8.51 -2.42 5.21
CA ARG A 37 7.39 -2.75 6.11
C ARG A 37 6.04 -2.25 5.57
N PRO A 38 5.90 -1.00 5.11
CA PRO A 38 4.64 -0.59 4.50
C PRO A 38 4.21 -1.47 3.33
N LEU A 39 5.17 -1.92 2.52
CA LEU A 39 4.87 -2.77 1.36
C LEU A 39 4.45 -4.18 1.79
N GLU A 40 5.11 -4.75 2.79
CA GLU A 40 4.72 -6.05 3.34
C GLU A 40 3.31 -5.99 3.93
N GLU A 41 2.98 -4.93 4.66
CA GLU A 41 1.65 -4.73 5.22
C GLU A 41 0.59 -4.54 4.13
N LEU A 42 0.92 -3.78 3.10
CA LEU A 42 0.02 -3.63 1.94
C LEU A 42 -0.23 -4.98 1.27
N GLY A 43 0.80 -5.83 1.20
CA GLY A 43 0.67 -7.19 0.69
C GLY A 43 -0.37 -8.02 1.47
N ALA A 44 -0.35 -7.91 2.79
CA ALA A 44 -1.34 -8.57 3.64
C ALA A 44 -2.75 -8.02 3.40
N ILE A 45 -2.88 -6.70 3.25
CA ILE A 45 -4.17 -6.05 2.93
C ILE A 45 -4.69 -6.55 1.58
N VAL A 46 -3.85 -6.53 0.55
CA VAL A 46 -4.23 -6.97 -0.80
C VAL A 46 -4.68 -8.43 -0.79
N GLU A 47 -3.96 -9.29 -0.09
CA GLU A 47 -4.35 -10.70 0.09
C GLU A 47 -5.72 -10.82 0.75
N GLY A 48 -5.97 -10.04 1.79
CA GLY A 48 -7.26 -10.03 2.48
C GLY A 48 -8.40 -9.54 1.59
N VAL A 49 -8.15 -8.52 0.77
CA VAL A 49 -9.15 -8.01 -0.17
C VAL A 49 -9.43 -9.03 -1.27
N GLU A 50 -8.41 -9.70 -1.79
CA GLU A 50 -8.61 -10.76 -2.78
C GLU A 50 -9.47 -11.90 -2.22
N ALA A 51 -9.21 -12.31 -0.99
CA ALA A 51 -10.01 -13.34 -0.33
C ALA A 51 -11.47 -12.87 -0.13
N GLY A 52 -11.64 -11.62 0.34
CA GLY A 52 -12.97 -11.02 0.52
C GLY A 52 -13.74 -10.86 -0.78
N ALA A 53 -13.04 -10.61 -1.88
CA ALA A 53 -13.66 -10.54 -3.20
C ALA A 53 -14.17 -11.92 -3.64
N ARG A 54 -13.43 -12.98 -3.35
CA ARG A 54 -13.83 -14.36 -3.70
C ARG A 54 -15.09 -14.78 -2.95
N ASP A 55 -15.21 -14.46 -1.67
CA ASP A 55 -16.38 -14.82 -0.85
C ASP A 55 -17.47 -13.75 -0.87
N ARG A 56 -17.26 -12.67 -1.63
CA ARG A 56 -18.20 -11.56 -1.80
C ARG A 56 -18.45 -10.73 -0.55
N SER A 57 -17.55 -10.79 0.42
CA SER A 57 -17.61 -9.94 1.61
C SER A 57 -17.02 -8.55 1.35
N ILE A 58 -16.20 -8.40 0.31
CA ILE A 58 -15.59 -7.14 -0.10
C ILE A 58 -15.92 -6.90 -1.58
N VAL A 59 -16.45 -5.72 -1.89
CA VAL A 59 -16.85 -5.34 -3.25
C VAL A 59 -16.02 -4.16 -3.80
N GLY A 60 -15.12 -3.61 -3.01
CA GLY A 60 -14.23 -2.52 -3.45
C GLY A 60 -13.19 -2.23 -2.41
N LEU A 61 -12.12 -1.56 -2.82
CA LEU A 61 -11.02 -1.12 -1.96
C LEU A 61 -10.79 0.36 -2.15
N ALA A 62 -10.77 1.11 -1.06
CA ALA A 62 -10.38 2.51 -1.04
C ALA A 62 -9.03 2.65 -0.33
N ILE A 63 -8.09 3.32 -0.96
CA ILE A 63 -6.75 3.58 -0.41
C ILE A 63 -6.65 5.08 -0.14
N LEU A 64 -6.35 5.44 1.11
CA LEU A 64 -6.24 6.82 1.55
C LEU A 64 -5.00 6.99 2.40
N SER A 65 -4.69 8.26 2.70
CA SER A 65 -3.60 8.61 3.63
C SER A 65 -4.16 9.16 4.91
N GLY A 66 -3.56 8.76 6.04
CA GLY A 66 -3.81 9.36 7.34
C GLY A 66 -2.90 10.55 7.62
N LYS A 67 -1.98 10.90 6.72
CA LYS A 67 -1.08 12.03 6.89
C LYS A 67 -1.77 13.34 6.50
N GLU A 68 -1.45 14.41 7.22
CA GLU A 68 -2.05 15.72 6.98
C GLU A 68 -1.66 16.31 5.63
N LYS A 69 -0.39 16.19 5.23
CA LYS A 69 0.16 16.93 4.10
C LYS A 69 0.11 16.20 2.76
N GLY A 70 -0.13 14.91 2.74
CA GLY A 70 -0.12 14.25 1.46
C GLY A 70 -0.46 12.78 1.47
N PHE A 71 -0.52 12.24 0.28
CA PHE A 71 -0.84 10.84 0.02
C PHE A 71 0.40 9.97 0.23
N ILE A 72 1.28 9.90 -0.77
CA ILE A 72 2.54 9.13 -0.74
C ILE A 72 3.60 9.94 -1.49
N VAL A 73 4.78 10.10 -0.89
CA VAL A 73 5.86 10.87 -1.51
C VAL A 73 6.74 10.05 -2.44
N GLY A 74 6.61 8.73 -2.43
CA GLY A 74 7.38 7.84 -3.29
C GLY A 74 8.02 6.71 -2.51
N ALA A 75 9.05 6.09 -3.09
CA ALA A 75 9.83 5.04 -2.44
C ALA A 75 10.65 5.63 -1.29
N ASP A 76 10.92 4.81 -0.29
CA ASP A 76 11.79 5.21 0.82
C ASP A 76 13.24 5.14 0.35
N VAL A 77 13.80 6.31 -0.01
CA VAL A 77 15.15 6.41 -0.56
C VAL A 77 16.23 5.95 0.42
N ARG A 78 15.95 5.98 1.73
CA ARG A 78 16.90 5.51 2.75
C ARG A 78 17.19 4.02 2.60
N GLU A 79 16.26 3.24 2.06
CA GLU A 79 16.47 1.82 1.87
C GLU A 79 17.37 1.53 0.66
N PHE A 80 17.43 2.43 -0.31
CA PHE A 80 18.34 2.29 -1.45
C PHE A 80 19.81 2.43 -1.02
N GLU A 81 20.09 3.16 0.04
CA GLU A 81 21.44 3.32 0.56
C GLU A 81 22.04 2.01 1.07
N GLN A 82 21.19 1.02 1.33
CA GLN A 82 21.63 -0.31 1.78
C GLN A 82 22.06 -1.21 0.62
N PHE A 83 21.78 -0.81 -0.62
CA PHE A 83 22.15 -1.59 -1.79
C PHE A 83 23.63 -1.44 -2.08
N THR A 84 24.35 -2.57 -2.11
CA THR A 84 25.81 -2.59 -2.32
C THR A 84 26.21 -3.29 -3.61
N THR A 85 25.28 -3.98 -4.28
CA THR A 85 25.55 -4.69 -5.52
C THR A 85 24.61 -4.22 -6.65
N GLU A 86 25.06 -4.42 -7.87
CA GLU A 86 24.25 -4.12 -9.05
C GLU A 86 22.96 -4.96 -9.06
N ALA A 87 23.04 -6.21 -8.65
CA ALA A 87 21.89 -7.09 -8.56
C ALA A 87 20.85 -6.55 -7.56
N GLU A 88 21.28 -6.06 -6.40
CA GLU A 88 20.38 -5.47 -5.41
C GLU A 88 19.71 -4.20 -5.94
N VAL A 89 20.43 -3.37 -6.68
CA VAL A 89 19.87 -2.16 -7.30
C VAL A 89 18.84 -2.53 -8.34
N ARG A 90 19.11 -3.58 -9.15
CA ARG A 90 18.21 -4.03 -10.21
C ARG A 90 16.93 -4.65 -9.66
N GLU A 91 17.05 -5.50 -8.64
CA GLU A 91 15.94 -6.25 -8.05
C GLU A 91 15.22 -5.48 -6.93
N GLY A 92 15.84 -4.44 -6.38
CA GLY A 92 15.26 -3.68 -5.27
C GLY A 92 13.85 -3.15 -5.53
N PRO A 93 13.55 -2.55 -6.69
CA PRO A 93 12.20 -2.07 -7.00
C PRO A 93 11.18 -3.16 -7.32
N ARG A 94 11.59 -4.41 -7.52
CA ARG A 94 10.72 -5.50 -7.94
C ARG A 94 9.51 -5.69 -7.03
N PRO A 95 9.66 -5.69 -5.68
CA PRO A 95 8.49 -5.87 -4.82
C PRO A 95 7.42 -4.79 -5.00
N VAL A 96 7.83 -3.54 -5.26
CA VAL A 96 6.88 -2.45 -5.51
C VAL A 96 6.16 -2.67 -6.84
N LEU A 97 6.91 -3.02 -7.89
CA LEU A 97 6.34 -3.27 -9.21
C LEU A 97 5.35 -4.45 -9.20
N ASP A 98 5.71 -5.52 -8.50
CA ASP A 98 4.84 -6.69 -8.35
C ASP A 98 3.56 -6.32 -7.61
N MET A 99 3.66 -5.46 -6.60
CA MET A 99 2.50 -4.98 -5.85
C MET A 99 1.57 -4.12 -6.71
N LEU A 100 2.14 -3.20 -7.50
CA LEU A 100 1.36 -2.36 -8.40
C LEU A 100 0.60 -3.21 -9.43
N ASP A 101 1.27 -4.21 -9.99
CA ASP A 101 0.69 -5.15 -10.94
C ASP A 101 -0.47 -5.93 -10.29
N ARG A 102 -0.28 -6.37 -9.07
CA ARG A 102 -1.28 -7.11 -8.31
C ARG A 102 -2.51 -6.25 -8.02
N ILE A 103 -2.31 -4.98 -7.68
CA ILE A 103 -3.41 -4.03 -7.46
C ILE A 103 -4.17 -3.77 -8.74
N GLU A 104 -3.47 -3.61 -9.87
CA GLU A 104 -4.09 -3.42 -11.18
C GLU A 104 -4.98 -4.60 -11.56
N LYS A 105 -4.60 -5.80 -11.17
CA LYS A 105 -5.34 -7.05 -11.45
C LYS A 105 -6.38 -7.40 -10.39
N MET A 106 -6.63 -6.51 -9.45
CA MET A 106 -7.58 -6.76 -8.37
C MET A 106 -8.98 -7.07 -8.93
N PRO A 107 -9.68 -8.12 -8.41
CA PRO A 107 -11.00 -8.49 -8.92
C PRO A 107 -12.12 -7.54 -8.53
N VAL A 108 -11.84 -6.54 -7.70
CA VAL A 108 -12.81 -5.49 -7.33
C VAL A 108 -12.21 -4.12 -7.67
N PRO A 109 -13.06 -3.09 -7.85
CA PRO A 109 -12.55 -1.73 -8.08
C PRO A 109 -11.67 -1.25 -6.94
N VAL A 110 -10.58 -0.57 -7.30
CA VAL A 110 -9.67 0.09 -6.36
C VAL A 110 -9.67 1.57 -6.67
N VAL A 111 -9.93 2.40 -5.65
CA VAL A 111 -9.88 3.85 -5.79
C VAL A 111 -8.92 4.42 -4.75
N CYS A 112 -8.21 5.47 -5.12
CA CYS A 112 -7.33 6.21 -4.22
C CYS A 112 -7.91 7.58 -3.94
N GLY A 113 -8.04 7.92 -2.66
CA GLY A 113 -8.38 9.28 -2.24
C GLY A 113 -7.09 10.05 -2.05
N ILE A 114 -6.79 10.93 -3.00
CA ILE A 114 -5.51 11.66 -3.02
C ILE A 114 -5.71 13.07 -2.47
N HIS A 115 -4.82 13.46 -1.56
CA HIS A 115 -4.70 14.85 -1.12
C HIS A 115 -3.22 15.20 -0.97
N GLY A 116 -2.84 16.44 -1.26
CA GLY A 116 -1.47 16.90 -1.13
C GLY A 116 -0.49 16.13 -2.04
N PHE A 117 0.67 15.81 -1.52
CA PHE A 117 1.73 15.18 -2.30
C PHE A 117 1.34 13.77 -2.78
N CYS A 118 1.59 13.53 -4.06
CA CYS A 118 1.39 12.22 -4.68
C CYS A 118 2.48 12.07 -5.74
N LEU A 119 3.62 11.49 -5.36
CA LEU A 119 4.85 11.51 -6.17
C LEU A 119 5.42 10.12 -6.35
N GLY A 120 6.20 9.94 -7.41
CA GLY A 120 6.94 8.70 -7.68
C GLY A 120 6.05 7.47 -7.60
N GLY A 121 6.46 6.49 -6.77
CA GLY A 121 5.69 5.26 -6.55
C GLY A 121 4.29 5.50 -6.03
N GLY A 122 4.07 6.62 -5.31
CA GLY A 122 2.73 7.00 -4.87
C GLY A 122 1.81 7.36 -6.03
N LEU A 123 2.34 8.08 -7.02
CA LEU A 123 1.59 8.41 -8.24
C LEU A 123 1.35 7.16 -9.07
N GLU A 124 2.33 6.26 -9.14
CA GLU A 124 2.17 4.99 -9.85
C GLU A 124 1.08 4.11 -9.19
N LEU A 125 1.05 4.07 -7.87
CA LEU A 125 0.00 3.36 -7.13
C LEU A 125 -1.39 3.95 -7.45
N ALA A 126 -1.50 5.25 -7.48
CA ALA A 126 -2.75 5.94 -7.73
C ALA A 126 -3.23 5.77 -9.17
#